data_37151f97ae6e3ede0f92682ea205ddaf
#
_entry.id   37151f97ae6e3ede0f92682ea205ddaf
#
_cell.length_a   1.000
_cell.length_b   1.000
_cell.length_c   1.000
_cell.angle_alpha   90.00
_cell.angle_beta   90.00
_cell.angle_gamma   90.00
#
_symmetry.space_group_name_H-M   'P 1'
#
loop_
_entity.id
_entity.type
_entity.pdbx_description
1 polymer ?
#
loop_
_entity_poly.entity_id
_entity_poly.type
_entity_poly.pdbx_seq_one_letter_code
_entity_poly.pdbx_strand_id
1 'polypeptide(L)'
;MKKILAVLAVIFVICAASAAFAAEPIKIGYLAALTGDYAQYGITEVNMAKMVVADLNAKGGVLGRKIELKPYDTKTRNEDAVNAVRRMIESDKVCAIIGANSSGINIATAPIVAKGTTPQISTVGTNPLVTVDNKGKVRPYSFRICFTDPYQGSLAADLAYKDLKKHKAAILYNVGSDYAQGLREFFTKSYTKLGGKIVADEGFRETDVDFRAQLTKVKDSGADVLFLPGMGKDMALAIKQAQELGLKVTIIGGDGYAEFMNEIAGSAMKGTYWINHTYLGDPGMAPIFARYKKVYKDDCKEFVNGTMAYDATYWLVDAIKRAGKAEGPAIAKALETTKNLKLNHATLTMDPA
;
A
#
# COMPACT_ATOMS: atom_id res chain seq x y z
N MET A 1 -21.82 -61.85 18.32
CA MET A 1 -20.41 -61.39 18.26
C MET A 1 -19.96 -61.02 16.83
N LYS A 2 -20.07 -61.92 15.81
CA LYS A 2 -19.61 -61.61 14.43
C LYS A 2 -20.29 -60.37 13.77
N LYS A 3 -21.58 -60.10 14.02
CA LYS A 3 -22.29 -58.92 13.49
C LYS A 3 -21.87 -57.61 14.17
N ILE A 4 -21.53 -57.66 15.46
CA ILE A 4 -21.03 -56.48 16.20
C ILE A 4 -19.61 -56.12 15.76
N LEU A 5 -18.74 -57.11 15.50
CA LEU A 5 -17.41 -56.87 14.95
C LEU A 5 -17.46 -56.27 13.52
N ALA A 6 -18.41 -56.70 12.69
CA ALA A 6 -18.56 -56.15 11.34
C ALA A 6 -19.03 -54.66 11.36
N VAL A 7 -19.93 -54.29 12.28
CA VAL A 7 -20.39 -52.92 12.46
C VAL A 7 -19.27 -52.03 12.99
N LEU A 8 -18.47 -52.52 13.97
CA LEU A 8 -17.30 -51.77 14.47
C LEU A 8 -16.21 -51.60 13.41
N ALA A 9 -15.98 -52.61 12.55
CA ALA A 9 -15.03 -52.51 11.46
C ALA A 9 -15.50 -51.50 10.39
N VAL A 10 -16.80 -51.43 10.08
CA VAL A 10 -17.35 -50.44 9.14
C VAL A 10 -17.29 -49.02 9.70
N ILE A 11 -17.56 -48.83 11.00
CA ILE A 11 -17.41 -47.54 11.68
C ILE A 11 -15.93 -47.10 11.70
N PHE A 12 -15.00 -48.04 11.94
CA PHE A 12 -13.56 -47.73 11.94
C PHE A 12 -13.05 -47.39 10.53
N VAL A 13 -13.56 -48.02 9.47
CA VAL A 13 -13.23 -47.68 8.07
C VAL A 13 -13.83 -46.35 7.67
N ILE A 14 -15.03 -46.01 8.14
CA ILE A 14 -15.65 -44.69 7.88
C ILE A 14 -14.90 -43.60 8.68
N CYS A 15 -14.45 -43.85 9.91
CA CYS A 15 -13.61 -42.93 10.66
C CYS A 15 -12.18 -42.80 10.11
N ALA A 16 -11.62 -43.87 9.53
CA ALA A 16 -10.30 -43.83 8.87
C ALA A 16 -10.35 -43.16 7.49
N ALA A 17 -11.48 -43.24 6.77
CA ALA A 17 -11.69 -42.54 5.51
C ALA A 17 -11.93 -41.03 5.68
N SER A 18 -12.28 -40.56 6.88
CA SER A 18 -12.37 -39.15 7.25
C SER A 18 -11.06 -38.58 7.82
N ALA A 19 -9.93 -39.24 7.72
CA ALA A 19 -8.63 -38.59 7.61
C ALA A 19 -8.61 -37.89 6.22
N ALA A 20 -9.53 -36.92 6.05
CA ALA A 20 -9.55 -36.05 4.90
C ALA A 20 -8.13 -35.50 4.78
N PHE A 21 -7.45 -35.81 3.70
CA PHE A 21 -6.27 -35.08 3.27
C PHE A 21 -6.63 -33.62 3.38
N ALA A 22 -6.11 -32.96 4.41
CA ALA A 22 -6.33 -31.53 4.56
C ALA A 22 -5.86 -30.91 3.24
N ALA A 23 -6.79 -30.36 2.46
CA ALA A 23 -6.46 -29.83 1.15
C ALA A 23 -5.30 -28.84 1.32
N GLU A 24 -4.31 -28.94 0.46
CA GLU A 24 -3.13 -28.05 0.48
C GLU A 24 -3.57 -26.58 0.66
N PRO A 25 -2.93 -25.82 1.55
CA PRO A 25 -3.32 -24.44 1.81
C PRO A 25 -3.20 -23.60 0.54
N ILE A 26 -4.01 -22.55 0.45
CA ILE A 26 -3.88 -21.51 -0.58
C ILE A 26 -2.74 -20.59 -0.12
N LYS A 27 -1.63 -20.62 -0.85
CA LYS A 27 -0.45 -19.81 -0.54
C LYS A 27 -0.57 -18.44 -1.18
N ILE A 28 -0.54 -17.39 -0.37
CA ILE A 28 -0.55 -15.98 -0.79
C ILE A 28 0.76 -15.36 -0.33
N GLY A 29 1.51 -14.76 -1.28
CA GLY A 29 2.69 -13.97 -0.96
C GLY A 29 2.30 -12.60 -0.38
N TYR A 30 3.08 -12.11 0.56
CA TYR A 30 2.98 -10.72 1.01
C TYR A 30 4.34 -10.04 0.86
N LEU A 31 4.42 -9.05 -0.03
CA LEU A 31 5.64 -8.31 -0.30
C LEU A 31 5.63 -6.99 0.48
N ALA A 32 6.44 -6.86 1.51
CA ALA A 32 6.45 -5.71 2.40
C ALA A 32 7.87 -5.32 2.85
N ALA A 33 8.09 -4.06 3.17
CA ALA A 33 9.27 -3.64 3.90
C ALA A 33 9.10 -4.06 5.37
N LEU A 34 9.83 -5.07 5.83
CA LEU A 34 9.81 -5.52 7.22
C LEU A 34 11.03 -5.01 7.99
N THR A 35 12.04 -4.55 7.25
CA THR A 35 13.22 -3.87 7.75
C THR A 35 13.55 -2.67 6.84
N GLY A 36 14.44 -1.77 7.27
CA GLY A 36 14.77 -0.54 6.56
C GLY A 36 13.82 0.62 6.89
N ASP A 37 13.90 1.70 6.10
CA ASP A 37 13.25 2.97 6.41
C ASP A 37 11.70 2.93 6.36
N TYR A 38 11.12 1.96 5.64
CA TYR A 38 9.67 1.80 5.51
C TYR A 38 9.11 0.64 6.33
N ALA A 39 9.88 0.12 7.32
CA ALA A 39 9.50 -1.05 8.10
C ALA A 39 8.17 -0.87 8.85
N GLN A 40 7.91 0.31 9.41
CA GLN A 40 6.67 0.57 10.15
C GLN A 40 5.44 0.39 9.27
N TYR A 41 5.50 0.87 8.02
CA TYR A 41 4.43 0.68 7.03
C TYR A 41 4.20 -0.81 6.76
N GLY A 42 5.25 -1.53 6.36
CA GLY A 42 5.13 -2.94 5.96
C GLY A 42 4.75 -3.88 7.10
N ILE A 43 5.22 -3.64 8.32
CA ILE A 43 4.85 -4.42 9.51
C ILE A 43 3.34 -4.28 9.77
N THR A 44 2.80 -3.06 9.72
CA THR A 44 1.37 -2.81 9.92
C THR A 44 0.54 -3.49 8.83
N GLU A 45 0.94 -3.40 7.57
CA GLU A 45 0.29 -4.08 6.45
C GLU A 45 0.21 -5.60 6.65
N VAL A 46 1.33 -6.24 6.94
CA VAL A 46 1.39 -7.69 7.17
C VAL A 46 0.53 -8.10 8.37
N ASN A 47 0.54 -7.32 9.44
CA ASN A 47 -0.28 -7.59 10.62
C ASN A 47 -1.78 -7.51 10.30
N MET A 48 -2.21 -6.51 9.54
CA MET A 48 -3.61 -6.38 9.10
C MET A 48 -4.02 -7.55 8.19
N ALA A 49 -3.17 -7.94 7.24
CA ALA A 49 -3.43 -9.10 6.40
C ALA A 49 -3.52 -10.40 7.21
N LYS A 50 -2.65 -10.59 8.22
CA LYS A 50 -2.73 -11.72 9.16
C LYS A 50 -4.04 -11.76 9.93
N MET A 51 -4.59 -10.61 10.33
CA MET A 51 -5.90 -10.56 11.00
C MET A 51 -7.01 -11.07 10.09
N VAL A 52 -7.03 -10.63 8.83
CA VAL A 52 -8.00 -11.10 7.82
C VAL A 52 -7.86 -12.60 7.59
N VAL A 53 -6.64 -13.08 7.39
CA VAL A 53 -6.36 -14.51 7.15
C VAL A 53 -6.78 -15.36 8.36
N ALA A 54 -6.53 -14.90 9.58
CA ALA A 54 -6.95 -15.60 10.78
C ALA A 54 -8.48 -15.73 10.86
N ASP A 55 -9.22 -14.66 10.57
CA ASP A 55 -10.69 -14.64 10.56
C ASP A 55 -11.27 -15.60 9.51
N LEU A 56 -10.69 -15.57 8.31
CA LEU A 56 -11.12 -16.45 7.23
C LEU A 56 -10.81 -17.91 7.54
N ASN A 57 -9.64 -18.18 8.08
CA ASN A 57 -9.23 -19.52 8.47
C ASN A 57 -10.08 -20.08 9.62
N ALA A 58 -10.49 -19.24 10.57
CA ALA A 58 -11.42 -19.65 11.63
C ALA A 58 -12.79 -20.07 11.09
N LYS A 59 -13.21 -19.46 9.96
CA LYS A 59 -14.49 -19.76 9.26
C LYS A 59 -14.36 -20.90 8.21
N GLY A 60 -13.27 -21.66 8.21
CA GLY A 60 -13.06 -22.77 7.27
C GLY A 60 -12.17 -22.47 6.07
N GLY A 61 -11.67 -21.24 5.95
CA GLY A 61 -10.78 -20.83 4.86
C GLY A 61 -11.53 -20.36 3.60
N VAL A 62 -10.92 -20.59 2.45
CA VAL A 62 -11.44 -20.22 1.13
C VAL A 62 -11.46 -21.45 0.24
N LEU A 63 -12.56 -21.70 -0.46
CA LEU A 63 -12.77 -22.93 -1.26
C LEU A 63 -12.50 -24.22 -0.44
N GLY A 64 -12.84 -24.24 0.85
CA GLY A 64 -12.58 -25.36 1.75
C GLY A 64 -11.11 -25.55 2.16
N ARG A 65 -10.24 -24.62 1.83
CA ARG A 65 -8.80 -24.66 2.07
C ARG A 65 -8.37 -23.53 3.01
N LYS A 66 -7.44 -23.77 3.91
CA LYS A 66 -6.82 -22.71 4.71
C LYS A 66 -5.95 -21.81 3.84
N ILE A 67 -5.81 -20.54 4.22
CA ILE A 67 -4.88 -19.61 3.61
C ILE A 67 -3.56 -19.65 4.38
N GLU A 68 -2.45 -19.75 3.68
CA GLU A 68 -1.10 -19.56 4.18
C GLU A 68 -0.55 -18.23 3.64
N LEU A 69 -0.37 -17.25 4.52
CA LEU A 69 0.26 -15.97 4.17
C LEU A 69 1.77 -16.09 4.32
N LYS A 70 2.51 -15.79 3.25
CA LYS A 70 3.98 -15.84 3.20
C LYS A 70 4.57 -14.44 3.06
N PRO A 71 4.92 -13.76 4.16
CA PRO A 71 5.56 -12.45 4.09
C PRO A 71 7.02 -12.55 3.67
N TYR A 72 7.43 -11.61 2.81
CA TYR A 72 8.80 -11.44 2.34
C TYR A 72 9.23 -10.00 2.52
N ASP A 73 10.43 -9.83 3.06
CA ASP A 73 11.03 -8.52 3.32
C ASP A 73 11.68 -7.94 2.06
N THR A 74 11.26 -6.75 1.67
CA THR A 74 11.86 -5.99 0.57
C THR A 74 13.07 -5.18 1.02
N LYS A 75 13.28 -5.02 2.34
CA LYS A 75 14.30 -4.13 2.92
C LYS A 75 14.28 -2.72 2.33
N THR A 76 13.12 -2.28 1.89
CA THR A 76 12.92 -1.00 1.17
C THR A 76 13.68 -0.90 -0.17
N ARG A 77 14.12 -2.03 -0.77
CA ARG A 77 14.98 -2.06 -1.96
C ARG A 77 14.36 -2.84 -3.11
N ASN A 78 14.45 -2.28 -4.33
CA ASN A 78 13.92 -2.91 -5.54
C ASN A 78 14.54 -4.27 -5.82
N GLU A 79 15.85 -4.43 -5.62
CA GLU A 79 16.58 -5.68 -5.88
C GLU A 79 16.13 -6.81 -4.95
N ASP A 80 16.01 -6.54 -3.65
CA ASP A 80 15.52 -7.53 -2.68
C ASP A 80 14.07 -7.93 -2.99
N ALA A 81 13.24 -6.98 -3.38
CA ALA A 81 11.85 -7.23 -3.79
C ALA A 81 11.75 -8.11 -5.04
N VAL A 82 12.56 -7.85 -6.05
CA VAL A 82 12.66 -8.67 -7.28
C VAL A 82 13.01 -10.11 -6.94
N ASN A 83 14.01 -10.32 -6.09
CA ASN A 83 14.43 -11.65 -5.66
C ASN A 83 13.34 -12.35 -4.82
N ALA A 84 12.66 -11.61 -3.94
CA ALA A 84 11.54 -12.12 -3.15
C ALA A 84 10.38 -12.60 -4.04
N VAL A 85 9.97 -11.79 -5.04
CA VAL A 85 8.88 -12.15 -5.96
C VAL A 85 9.23 -13.38 -6.79
N ARG A 86 10.46 -13.49 -7.30
CA ARG A 86 10.91 -14.72 -7.99
C ARG A 86 10.77 -15.94 -7.09
N ARG A 87 11.24 -15.87 -5.86
CA ARG A 87 11.13 -16.97 -4.90
C ARG A 87 9.69 -17.33 -4.56
N MET A 88 8.82 -16.34 -4.36
CA MET A 88 7.39 -16.55 -4.15
C MET A 88 6.75 -17.35 -5.29
N ILE A 89 7.08 -17.00 -6.54
CA ILE A 89 6.53 -17.63 -7.74
C ILE A 89 7.16 -18.99 -8.02
N GLU A 90 8.48 -19.05 -8.04
CA GLU A 90 9.21 -20.23 -8.53
C GLU A 90 9.35 -21.33 -7.47
N SER A 91 9.54 -20.96 -6.20
CA SER A 91 9.78 -21.91 -5.10
C SER A 91 8.53 -22.16 -4.28
N ASP A 92 7.88 -21.09 -3.76
CA ASP A 92 6.73 -21.23 -2.88
C ASP A 92 5.43 -21.53 -3.63
N LYS A 93 5.37 -21.23 -4.94
CA LYS A 93 4.19 -21.44 -5.80
C LYS A 93 2.97 -20.71 -5.24
N VAL A 94 3.13 -19.43 -4.86
CA VAL A 94 2.01 -18.61 -4.42
C VAL A 94 1.05 -18.36 -5.58
N CYS A 95 -0.25 -18.31 -5.32
CA CYS A 95 -1.26 -18.07 -6.35
C CYS A 95 -1.45 -16.58 -6.66
N ALA A 96 -1.09 -15.71 -5.73
CA ALA A 96 -1.15 -14.26 -5.85
C ALA A 96 -0.23 -13.60 -4.82
N ILE A 97 0.05 -12.29 -5.02
CA ILE A 97 0.89 -11.48 -4.13
C ILE A 97 0.10 -10.23 -3.72
N ILE A 98 0.15 -9.87 -2.45
CA ILE A 98 -0.30 -8.58 -1.93
C ILE A 98 0.94 -7.74 -1.62
N GLY A 99 0.87 -6.43 -1.85
CA GLY A 99 2.01 -5.51 -1.73
C GLY A 99 2.69 -5.30 -3.09
N ALA A 100 3.65 -4.43 -3.19
CA ALA A 100 4.27 -3.68 -2.11
C ALA A 100 3.57 -2.33 -1.90
N ASN A 101 4.04 -1.62 -0.87
CA ASN A 101 3.63 -0.26 -0.52
C ASN A 101 4.48 0.84 -1.20
N SER A 102 5.27 0.50 -2.20
CA SER A 102 6.15 1.44 -2.91
C SER A 102 5.93 1.36 -4.41
N SER A 103 5.78 2.53 -5.06
CA SER A 103 5.63 2.62 -6.52
C SER A 103 6.82 1.98 -7.24
N GLY A 104 8.05 2.33 -6.89
CA GLY A 104 9.26 1.81 -7.52
C GLY A 104 9.37 0.28 -7.43
N ILE A 105 9.05 -0.30 -6.26
CA ILE A 105 9.06 -1.76 -6.09
C ILE A 105 8.02 -2.43 -6.98
N ASN A 106 6.79 -1.91 -7.04
CA ASN A 106 5.75 -2.49 -7.90
C ASN A 106 6.12 -2.39 -9.39
N ILE A 107 6.71 -1.27 -9.81
CA ILE A 107 7.21 -1.09 -11.18
C ILE A 107 8.31 -2.12 -11.51
N ALA A 108 9.26 -2.31 -10.59
CA ALA A 108 10.36 -3.26 -10.77
C ALA A 108 9.90 -4.73 -10.79
N THR A 109 8.85 -5.09 -10.05
CA THR A 109 8.33 -6.47 -9.97
C THR A 109 7.32 -6.79 -11.07
N ALA A 110 6.69 -5.79 -11.71
CA ALA A 110 5.67 -5.98 -12.74
C ALA A 110 6.06 -6.95 -13.88
N PRO A 111 7.28 -6.89 -14.47
CA PRO A 111 7.66 -7.85 -15.50
C PRO A 111 7.74 -9.31 -15.00
N ILE A 112 8.05 -9.49 -13.71
CA ILE A 112 8.24 -10.81 -13.11
C ILE A 112 6.90 -11.46 -12.85
N VAL A 113 5.95 -10.72 -12.27
CA VAL A 113 4.58 -11.22 -12.01
C VAL A 113 3.84 -11.50 -13.33
N ALA A 114 4.07 -10.68 -14.37
CA ALA A 114 3.53 -10.92 -15.70
C ALA A 114 4.07 -12.23 -16.31
N LYS A 115 5.40 -12.45 -16.25
CA LYS A 115 6.04 -13.69 -16.73
C LYS A 115 5.57 -14.91 -15.94
N GLY A 116 5.41 -14.77 -14.62
CA GLY A 116 4.95 -15.83 -13.73
C GLY A 116 3.44 -16.03 -13.73
N THR A 117 2.68 -15.23 -14.48
CA THR A 117 1.20 -15.23 -14.51
C THR A 117 0.58 -15.18 -13.10
N THR A 118 1.22 -14.46 -12.18
CA THR A 118 0.85 -14.36 -10.77
C THR A 118 0.37 -12.94 -10.46
N PRO A 119 -0.91 -12.70 -10.17
CA PRO A 119 -1.40 -11.34 -9.91
C PRO A 119 -0.79 -10.75 -8.64
N GLN A 120 -0.40 -9.49 -8.73
CA GLN A 120 0.10 -8.67 -7.62
C GLN A 120 -0.84 -7.48 -7.40
N ILE A 121 -1.29 -7.28 -6.16
CA ILE A 121 -2.11 -6.14 -5.75
C ILE A 121 -1.24 -5.19 -4.93
N SER A 122 -0.88 -4.05 -5.49
CA SER A 122 -0.23 -2.96 -4.77
C SER A 122 -1.19 -2.35 -3.75
N THR A 123 -0.71 -2.11 -2.53
CA THR A 123 -1.50 -1.47 -1.46
C THR A 123 -1.57 0.04 -1.63
N VAL A 124 -0.42 0.71 -1.72
CA VAL A 124 -0.33 2.19 -1.84
C VAL A 124 0.68 2.64 -2.91
N GLY A 125 0.95 1.84 -3.93
CA GLY A 125 1.76 2.25 -5.07
C GLY A 125 0.95 3.12 -6.03
N THR A 126 0.96 4.42 -5.82
CA THR A 126 0.06 5.40 -6.47
C THR A 126 0.51 5.86 -7.84
N ASN A 127 1.81 5.69 -8.19
CA ASN A 127 2.31 6.07 -9.51
C ASN A 127 1.58 5.31 -10.63
N PRO A 128 1.10 5.98 -11.70
CA PRO A 128 0.45 5.31 -12.83
C PRO A 128 1.25 4.14 -13.41
N LEU A 129 2.58 4.25 -13.43
CA LEU A 129 3.48 3.21 -13.96
C LEU A 129 3.41 1.87 -13.20
N VAL A 130 2.75 1.79 -12.07
CA VAL A 130 2.49 0.52 -11.36
C VAL A 130 1.61 -0.41 -12.19
N THR A 131 0.56 0.12 -12.84
CA THR A 131 -0.40 -0.69 -13.62
C THR A 131 -0.39 -0.40 -15.12
N VAL A 132 0.26 0.69 -15.54
CA VAL A 132 0.37 1.08 -16.96
C VAL A 132 1.85 1.33 -17.27
N ASP A 133 2.33 0.91 -18.44
CA ASP A 133 3.71 1.19 -18.85
C ASP A 133 3.85 2.62 -19.42
N ASN A 134 5.08 3.01 -19.73
CA ASN A 134 5.39 4.34 -20.29
C ASN A 134 4.85 4.57 -21.71
N LYS A 135 4.24 3.56 -22.32
CA LYS A 135 3.56 3.65 -23.63
C LYS A 135 2.03 3.67 -23.47
N GLY A 136 1.52 3.73 -22.26
CA GLY A 136 0.09 3.71 -21.97
C GLY A 136 -0.56 2.31 -22.03
N LYS A 137 0.26 1.22 -22.11
CA LYS A 137 -0.26 -0.14 -22.13
C LYS A 137 -0.43 -0.67 -20.71
N VAL A 138 -1.58 -1.26 -20.41
CA VAL A 138 -1.85 -1.93 -19.14
C VAL A 138 -0.85 -3.05 -18.90
N ARG A 139 -0.26 -3.08 -17.71
CA ARG A 139 0.64 -4.14 -17.25
C ARG A 139 -0.17 -5.36 -16.81
N PRO A 140 -0.05 -6.51 -17.48
CA PRO A 140 -0.77 -7.70 -17.09
C PRO A 140 -0.34 -8.17 -15.70
N TYR A 141 -1.31 -8.69 -14.94
CA TYR A 141 -1.12 -9.18 -13.56
C TYR A 141 -0.71 -8.13 -12.52
N SER A 142 -0.72 -6.84 -12.88
CA SER A 142 -0.43 -5.74 -11.95
C SER A 142 -1.72 -4.98 -11.62
N PHE A 143 -2.10 -4.98 -10.35
CA PHE A 143 -3.32 -4.36 -9.82
C PHE A 143 -2.96 -3.39 -8.70
N ARG A 144 -3.87 -2.48 -8.37
CA ARG A 144 -3.78 -1.61 -7.18
C ARG A 144 -5.15 -1.43 -6.53
N ILE A 145 -5.17 -1.21 -5.23
CA ILE A 145 -6.39 -0.86 -4.50
C ILE A 145 -6.47 0.64 -4.20
N CYS A 146 -5.36 1.33 -4.29
CA CYS A 146 -5.22 2.76 -3.98
C CYS A 146 -5.62 3.67 -5.15
N PHE A 147 -5.82 4.97 -4.87
CA PHE A 147 -5.92 6.00 -5.90
C PHE A 147 -4.57 6.21 -6.61
N THR A 148 -4.53 7.15 -7.55
CA THR A 148 -3.33 7.41 -8.37
C THR A 148 -2.75 8.82 -8.13
N ASP A 149 -1.45 9.02 -8.43
CA ASP A 149 -0.78 10.32 -8.33
C ASP A 149 -1.46 11.44 -9.12
N PRO A 150 -2.03 11.21 -10.34
CA PRO A 150 -2.83 12.23 -11.03
C PRO A 150 -3.99 12.76 -10.18
N TYR A 151 -4.72 11.88 -9.51
CA TYR A 151 -5.82 12.26 -8.63
C TYR A 151 -5.29 12.96 -7.37
N GLN A 152 -4.31 12.37 -6.70
CA GLN A 152 -3.71 12.94 -5.48
C GLN A 152 -3.08 14.31 -5.73
N GLY A 153 -2.28 14.44 -6.81
CA GLY A 153 -1.66 15.71 -7.20
C GLY A 153 -2.68 16.79 -7.53
N SER A 154 -3.81 16.43 -8.16
CA SER A 154 -4.89 17.38 -8.41
C SER A 154 -5.58 17.84 -7.14
N LEU A 155 -5.84 16.95 -6.19
CA LEU A 155 -6.42 17.31 -4.89
C LEU A 155 -5.49 18.21 -4.08
N ALA A 156 -4.19 17.91 -4.06
CA ALA A 156 -3.20 18.74 -3.37
C ALA A 156 -3.11 20.14 -4.00
N ALA A 157 -3.19 20.24 -5.32
CA ALA A 157 -3.22 21.51 -6.04
C ALA A 157 -4.50 22.30 -5.75
N ASP A 158 -5.66 21.65 -5.74
CA ASP A 158 -6.94 22.26 -5.41
C ASP A 158 -6.95 22.77 -3.96
N LEU A 159 -6.51 21.96 -3.01
CA LEU A 159 -6.35 22.35 -1.61
C LEU A 159 -5.46 23.59 -1.48
N ALA A 160 -4.26 23.56 -2.09
CA ALA A 160 -3.33 24.69 -2.03
C ALA A 160 -3.94 25.96 -2.63
N TYR A 161 -4.40 25.89 -3.89
CA TYR A 161 -4.81 27.04 -4.66
C TYR A 161 -6.21 27.54 -4.32
N LYS A 162 -7.20 26.64 -4.29
CA LYS A 162 -8.62 27.02 -4.14
C LYS A 162 -9.01 27.20 -2.66
N ASP A 163 -8.60 26.29 -1.78
CA ASP A 163 -9.07 26.30 -0.39
C ASP A 163 -8.18 27.16 0.51
N LEU A 164 -6.87 26.97 0.44
CA LEU A 164 -5.89 27.67 1.27
C LEU A 164 -5.43 29.01 0.66
N LYS A 165 -5.85 29.33 -0.59
CA LYS A 165 -5.50 30.58 -1.33
C LYS A 165 -3.99 30.81 -1.42
N LYS A 166 -3.22 29.75 -1.62
CA LYS A 166 -1.78 29.79 -1.82
C LYS A 166 -1.46 29.79 -3.31
N HIS A 167 -0.62 30.71 -3.77
CA HIS A 167 -0.40 30.93 -5.19
C HIS A 167 1.05 30.76 -5.63
N LYS A 168 1.99 30.61 -4.68
CA LYS A 168 3.41 30.41 -4.92
C LYS A 168 3.86 29.12 -4.20
N ALA A 169 4.00 28.03 -4.95
CA ALA A 169 4.42 26.77 -4.37
C ALA A 169 5.93 26.56 -4.55
N ALA A 170 6.55 26.07 -3.48
CA ALA A 170 7.82 25.36 -3.56
C ALA A 170 7.59 23.86 -3.45
N ILE A 171 8.50 23.08 -3.99
CA ILE A 171 8.49 21.61 -3.92
C ILE A 171 9.84 21.15 -3.37
N LEU A 172 9.83 20.15 -2.47
CA LEU A 172 11.02 19.44 -2.02
C LEU A 172 10.75 17.94 -2.10
N TYR A 173 11.53 17.19 -2.90
CA TYR A 173 11.22 15.80 -3.22
C TYR A 173 12.47 14.92 -3.35
N ASN A 174 12.32 13.61 -3.11
CA ASN A 174 13.37 12.62 -3.33
C ASN A 174 13.48 12.31 -4.83
N VAL A 175 14.65 12.65 -5.42
CA VAL A 175 14.92 12.44 -6.87
C VAL A 175 15.06 10.96 -7.26
N GLY A 176 15.27 10.07 -6.31
CA GLY A 176 15.37 8.62 -6.53
C GLY A 176 14.03 7.89 -6.42
N SER A 177 12.95 8.57 -6.01
CA SER A 177 11.66 7.95 -5.74
C SER A 177 10.68 8.14 -6.91
N ASP A 178 10.27 7.04 -7.57
CA ASP A 178 9.23 7.08 -8.62
C ASP A 178 7.91 7.69 -8.11
N TYR A 179 7.56 7.45 -6.84
CA TYR A 179 6.40 8.06 -6.18
C TYR A 179 6.55 9.58 -6.09
N ALA A 180 7.65 10.04 -5.50
CA ALA A 180 7.86 11.47 -5.29
C ALA A 180 7.94 12.26 -6.61
N GLN A 181 8.61 11.68 -7.63
CA GLN A 181 8.70 12.27 -8.95
C GLN A 181 7.33 12.37 -9.64
N GLY A 182 6.56 11.27 -9.64
CA GLY A 182 5.24 11.24 -10.22
C GLY A 182 4.29 12.24 -9.56
N LEU A 183 4.23 12.22 -8.24
CA LEU A 183 3.33 13.12 -7.50
C LEU A 183 3.74 14.60 -7.66
N ARG A 184 5.05 14.92 -7.68
CA ARG A 184 5.56 16.25 -8.04
C ARG A 184 5.08 16.70 -9.41
N GLU A 185 5.18 15.85 -10.42
CA GLU A 185 4.76 16.16 -11.79
C GLU A 185 3.28 16.49 -11.86
N PHE A 186 2.41 15.64 -11.30
CA PHE A 186 0.97 15.82 -11.34
C PHE A 186 0.49 17.01 -10.49
N PHE A 187 1.11 17.25 -9.35
CA PHE A 187 0.87 18.48 -8.57
C PHE A 187 1.24 19.72 -9.40
N THR A 188 2.45 19.77 -9.95
CA THR A 188 2.93 20.89 -10.76
C THR A 188 1.98 21.19 -11.93
N LYS A 189 1.60 20.15 -12.69
CA LYS A 189 0.68 20.27 -13.82
C LYS A 189 -0.68 20.82 -13.40
N SER A 190 -1.25 20.30 -12.32
CA SER A 190 -2.56 20.73 -11.84
C SER A 190 -2.51 22.13 -11.24
N TYR A 191 -1.48 22.42 -10.44
CA TYR A 191 -1.33 23.71 -9.77
C TYR A 191 -1.09 24.87 -10.75
N THR A 192 -0.23 24.66 -11.76
CA THR A 192 0.02 25.67 -12.80
C THR A 192 -1.19 25.87 -13.69
N LYS A 193 -1.98 24.82 -13.97
CA LYS A 193 -3.26 24.95 -14.70
C LYS A 193 -4.27 25.82 -13.95
N LEU A 194 -4.24 25.85 -12.63
CA LEU A 194 -5.07 26.74 -11.81
C LEU A 194 -4.58 28.19 -11.77
N GLY A 195 -3.38 28.47 -12.29
CA GLY A 195 -2.74 29.80 -12.26
C GLY A 195 -1.69 29.96 -11.15
N GLY A 196 -1.40 28.90 -10.41
CA GLY A 196 -0.33 28.86 -9.42
C GLY A 196 1.06 28.89 -10.04
N LYS A 197 2.06 29.34 -9.29
CA LYS A 197 3.45 29.42 -9.74
C LYS A 197 4.32 28.50 -8.89
N ILE A 198 5.14 27.67 -9.53
CA ILE A 198 6.23 26.95 -8.85
C ILE A 198 7.42 27.91 -8.79
N VAL A 199 7.80 28.32 -7.58
CA VAL A 199 8.86 29.32 -7.34
C VAL A 199 10.16 28.70 -6.88
N ALA A 200 10.14 27.46 -6.38
CA ALA A 200 11.31 26.62 -6.10
C ALA A 200 10.96 25.15 -6.32
N ASP A 201 11.92 24.37 -6.77
CA ASP A 201 11.75 22.92 -7.06
C ASP A 201 13.07 22.24 -6.74
N GLU A 202 13.17 21.74 -5.49
CA GLU A 202 14.43 21.28 -4.91
C GLU A 202 14.41 19.76 -4.72
N GLY A 203 15.48 19.12 -5.17
CA GLY A 203 15.67 17.69 -5.03
C GLY A 203 16.60 17.34 -3.86
N PHE A 204 16.39 16.17 -3.28
CA PHE A 204 17.31 15.52 -2.33
C PHE A 204 17.46 14.04 -2.68
N ARG A 205 18.46 13.38 -2.11
CA ARG A 205 18.71 11.93 -2.27
C ARG A 205 18.22 11.18 -1.04
N GLU A 206 17.88 9.91 -1.19
CA GLU A 206 17.37 9.04 -0.12
C GLU A 206 18.26 8.97 1.13
N THR A 207 19.58 9.21 0.98
CA THR A 207 20.54 9.22 2.10
C THR A 207 20.66 10.54 2.81
N ASP A 208 20.03 11.59 2.29
CA ASP A 208 20.12 12.94 2.88
C ASP A 208 19.27 13.00 4.15
N VAL A 209 19.84 13.59 5.20
CA VAL A 209 19.17 13.84 6.49
C VAL A 209 19.17 15.32 6.86
N ASP A 210 19.85 16.14 6.10
CA ASP A 210 19.90 17.59 6.25
C ASP A 210 19.38 18.29 4.98
N PHE A 211 18.28 18.98 5.13
CA PHE A 211 17.55 19.65 4.05
C PHE A 211 17.66 21.18 4.13
N ARG A 212 18.49 21.71 5.04
CA ARG A 212 18.57 23.14 5.33
C ARG A 212 18.98 23.97 4.11
N ALA A 213 19.84 23.42 3.25
CA ALA A 213 20.26 24.10 2.02
C ALA A 213 19.08 24.28 1.06
N GLN A 214 18.31 23.24 0.81
CA GLN A 214 17.11 23.28 -0.04
C GLN A 214 16.02 24.15 0.60
N LEU A 215 15.79 24.02 1.91
CA LEU A 215 14.79 24.78 2.65
C LEU A 215 15.14 26.30 2.70
N THR A 216 16.41 26.66 2.69
CA THR A 216 16.85 28.07 2.56
C THR A 216 16.44 28.61 1.19
N LYS A 217 16.65 27.89 0.11
CA LYS A 217 16.20 28.30 -1.22
C LYS A 217 14.67 28.44 -1.29
N VAL A 218 13.94 27.51 -0.65
CA VAL A 218 12.48 27.60 -0.49
C VAL A 218 12.09 28.89 0.22
N LYS A 219 12.77 29.25 1.32
CA LYS A 219 12.54 30.48 2.07
C LYS A 219 12.78 31.72 1.22
N ASP A 220 13.88 31.76 0.49
CA ASP A 220 14.29 32.90 -0.34
C ASP A 220 13.41 33.05 -1.59
N SER A 221 12.74 32.00 -2.03
CA SER A 221 11.83 32.03 -3.19
C SER A 221 10.52 32.78 -2.94
N GLY A 222 10.20 33.06 -1.68
CA GLY A 222 8.94 33.69 -1.29
C GLY A 222 7.72 32.79 -1.50
N ALA A 223 7.90 31.46 -1.45
CA ALA A 223 6.80 30.50 -1.49
C ALA A 223 5.85 30.71 -0.28
N ASP A 224 4.55 30.49 -0.51
CA ASP A 224 3.51 30.52 0.52
C ASP A 224 2.97 29.11 0.87
N VAL A 225 3.31 28.11 0.05
CA VAL A 225 3.08 26.69 0.31
C VAL A 225 4.32 25.89 -0.07
N LEU A 226 4.62 24.86 0.72
CA LEU A 226 5.65 23.86 0.44
C LEU A 226 4.97 22.51 0.24
N PHE A 227 5.06 21.97 -0.97
CA PHE A 227 4.62 20.63 -1.30
C PHE A 227 5.76 19.65 -1.06
N LEU A 228 5.52 18.64 -0.22
CA LEU A 228 6.49 17.61 0.17
C LEU A 228 5.99 16.22 -0.24
N PRO A 229 6.11 15.81 -1.51
CA PRO A 229 5.79 14.47 -1.94
C PRO A 229 6.88 13.49 -1.50
N GLY A 230 6.64 12.75 -0.44
CA GLY A 230 7.61 11.83 0.12
C GLY A 230 7.04 10.98 1.24
N MET A 231 7.89 10.18 1.85
CA MET A 231 7.48 9.21 2.87
C MET A 231 8.16 9.47 4.21
N GLY A 232 7.41 9.26 5.27
CA GLY A 232 7.81 9.07 6.65
C GLY A 232 8.94 9.94 7.17
N LYS A 233 10.06 9.29 7.46
CA LYS A 233 11.20 9.89 8.17
C LYS A 233 11.77 11.14 7.48
N ASP A 234 11.96 11.08 6.15
CA ASP A 234 12.57 12.19 5.40
C ASP A 234 11.69 13.43 5.45
N MET A 235 10.38 13.23 5.26
CA MET A 235 9.43 14.33 5.32
C MET A 235 9.30 14.90 6.73
N ALA A 236 9.31 14.05 7.75
CA ALA A 236 9.30 14.51 9.16
C ALA A 236 10.55 15.34 9.50
N LEU A 237 11.72 14.93 9.04
CA LEU A 237 12.97 15.68 9.21
C LEU A 237 12.92 17.02 8.45
N ALA A 238 12.44 17.02 7.20
CA ALA A 238 12.29 18.25 6.41
C ALA A 238 11.32 19.24 7.08
N ILE A 239 10.18 18.76 7.60
CA ILE A 239 9.20 19.58 8.33
C ILE A 239 9.82 20.17 9.59
N LYS A 240 10.55 19.36 10.37
CA LYS A 240 11.25 19.82 11.57
C LYS A 240 12.26 20.91 11.25
N GLN A 241 13.10 20.69 10.25
CA GLN A 241 14.13 21.64 9.84
C GLN A 241 13.52 22.92 9.24
N ALA A 242 12.38 22.83 8.53
CA ALA A 242 11.64 24.00 8.07
C ALA A 242 11.19 24.89 9.25
N GLN A 243 10.69 24.28 10.33
CA GLN A 243 10.33 25.00 11.55
C GLN A 243 11.56 25.63 12.23
N GLU A 244 12.67 24.89 12.35
CA GLU A 244 13.93 25.39 12.91
C GLU A 244 14.48 26.60 12.16
N LEU A 245 14.33 26.62 10.82
CA LEU A 245 14.72 27.77 9.97
C LEU A 245 13.72 28.94 10.02
N GLY A 246 12.62 28.79 10.77
CA GLY A 246 11.57 29.79 10.83
C GLY A 246 10.85 29.99 9.49
N LEU A 247 10.76 28.93 8.68
CA LEU A 247 10.06 28.98 7.38
C LEU A 247 8.55 29.10 7.62
N LYS A 248 7.95 30.18 7.09
CA LYS A 248 6.52 30.49 7.27
C LYS A 248 5.73 30.11 6.02
N VAL A 249 5.57 28.83 5.78
CA VAL A 249 4.80 28.26 4.67
C VAL A 249 3.75 27.28 5.19
N THR A 250 2.68 27.11 4.44
CA THR A 250 1.78 25.95 4.65
C THR A 250 2.44 24.73 4.04
N ILE A 251 2.48 23.62 4.77
CA ILE A 251 3.06 22.38 4.28
C ILE A 251 1.95 21.43 3.87
N ILE A 252 2.04 20.88 2.65
CA ILE A 252 1.12 19.87 2.12
C ILE A 252 1.93 18.65 1.69
N GLY A 253 1.53 17.47 2.15
CA GLY A 253 2.12 16.20 1.78
C GLY A 253 1.15 15.28 1.06
N GLY A 254 1.64 14.10 0.70
CA GLY A 254 0.87 13.02 0.10
C GLY A 254 0.57 11.88 1.08
N ASP A 255 0.11 10.78 0.54
CA ASP A 255 -0.29 9.56 1.27
C ASP A 255 0.88 8.80 1.94
N GLY A 256 2.11 9.21 1.68
CA GLY A 256 3.29 8.73 2.40
C GLY A 256 3.44 9.29 3.82
N TYR A 257 2.57 10.21 4.25
CA TYR A 257 2.56 10.74 5.61
C TYR A 257 1.86 9.78 6.58
N ALA A 258 2.32 9.74 7.82
CA ALA A 258 1.80 8.85 8.85
C ALA A 258 1.96 9.43 10.27
N GLU A 259 1.18 8.91 11.22
CA GLU A 259 1.14 9.41 12.59
C GLU A 259 2.49 9.32 13.33
N PHE A 260 3.34 8.35 12.99
CA PHE A 260 4.67 8.24 13.63
C PHE A 260 5.58 9.44 13.33
N MET A 261 5.30 10.21 12.28
CA MET A 261 6.04 11.44 11.96
C MET A 261 5.97 12.46 13.09
N ASN A 262 4.90 12.42 13.92
CA ASN A 262 4.78 13.25 15.13
C ASN A 262 5.89 12.96 16.15
N GLU A 263 6.44 11.76 16.18
CA GLU A 263 7.55 11.38 17.07
C GLU A 263 8.87 12.03 16.65
N ILE A 264 9.04 12.33 15.36
CA ILE A 264 10.24 12.91 14.77
C ILE A 264 10.14 14.44 14.72
N ALA A 265 9.04 14.95 14.18
CA ALA A 265 8.84 16.37 13.90
C ALA A 265 8.12 17.12 15.03
N GLY A 266 7.45 16.40 15.95
CA GLY A 266 6.79 16.99 17.12
C GLY A 266 5.80 18.10 16.75
N SER A 267 5.94 19.26 17.37
CA SER A 267 5.06 20.42 17.15
C SER A 267 5.12 20.97 15.71
N ALA A 268 6.16 20.66 14.94
CA ALA A 268 6.28 21.10 13.55
C ALA A 268 5.23 20.48 12.62
N MET A 269 4.64 19.35 13.02
CA MET A 269 3.52 18.72 12.27
C MET A 269 2.21 19.51 12.38
N LYS A 270 2.08 20.39 13.39
CA LYS A 270 0.86 21.14 13.60
C LYS A 270 0.60 22.11 12.44
N GLY A 271 -0.57 21.98 11.79
CA GLY A 271 -0.96 22.81 10.66
C GLY A 271 -0.41 22.33 9.31
N THR A 272 0.17 21.14 9.25
CA THR A 272 0.45 20.46 7.99
C THR A 272 -0.83 19.77 7.50
N TYR A 273 -0.92 19.61 6.17
CA TYR A 273 -1.99 18.90 5.49
C TYR A 273 -1.42 17.75 4.69
N TRP A 274 -2.18 16.70 4.50
CA TRP A 274 -1.81 15.63 3.56
C TRP A 274 -3.03 15.05 2.85
N ILE A 275 -2.84 14.60 1.64
CA ILE A 275 -3.87 13.88 0.88
C ILE A 275 -3.71 12.39 1.22
N ASN A 276 -4.81 11.75 1.60
CA ASN A 276 -4.73 10.37 2.06
C ASN A 276 -5.92 9.50 1.62
N HIS A 277 -5.79 8.18 1.71
CA HIS A 277 -6.81 7.20 1.32
C HIS A 277 -7.94 7.10 2.33
N THR A 278 -7.63 7.26 3.61
CA THR A 278 -8.57 7.15 4.73
C THR A 278 -8.12 8.06 5.87
N TYR A 279 -8.88 8.10 6.93
CA TYR A 279 -8.56 8.88 8.14
C TYR A 279 -8.83 8.04 9.39
N LEU A 280 -8.20 8.42 10.51
CA LEU A 280 -8.24 7.64 11.76
C LEU A 280 -9.66 7.47 12.33
N GLY A 281 -10.57 8.41 12.01
CA GLY A 281 -11.99 8.36 12.42
C GLY A 281 -12.91 7.63 11.46
N ASP A 282 -12.38 6.90 10.44
CA ASP A 282 -13.20 6.15 9.49
C ASP A 282 -14.08 5.13 10.20
N PRO A 283 -15.43 5.24 10.09
CA PRO A 283 -16.36 4.37 10.83
C PRO A 283 -16.20 2.89 10.46
N GLY A 284 -15.84 2.59 9.22
CA GLY A 284 -15.64 1.21 8.75
C GLY A 284 -14.38 0.57 9.35
N MET A 285 -13.37 1.39 9.62
CA MET A 285 -12.07 0.93 10.10
C MET A 285 -11.90 1.04 11.62
N ALA A 286 -12.64 1.89 12.30
CA ALA A 286 -12.50 2.11 13.75
C ALA A 286 -12.54 0.81 14.59
N PRO A 287 -13.46 -0.15 14.36
CA PRO A 287 -13.45 -1.42 15.08
C PRO A 287 -12.23 -2.28 14.80
N ILE A 288 -11.70 -2.18 13.58
CA ILE A 288 -10.52 -2.92 13.12
C ILE A 288 -9.26 -2.36 13.78
N PHE A 289 -9.12 -1.05 13.86
CA PHE A 289 -8.01 -0.39 14.58
C PHE A 289 -8.02 -0.72 16.07
N ALA A 290 -9.20 -0.71 16.71
CA ALA A 290 -9.35 -1.10 18.11
C ALA A 290 -8.92 -2.56 18.34
N ARG A 291 -9.27 -3.46 17.41
CA ARG A 291 -8.84 -4.86 17.45
C ARG A 291 -7.33 -4.99 17.21
N TYR A 292 -6.77 -4.25 16.24
CA TYR A 292 -5.33 -4.21 15.97
C TYR A 292 -4.56 -3.85 17.24
N LYS A 293 -4.95 -2.76 17.90
CA LYS A 293 -4.36 -2.32 19.18
C LYS A 293 -4.42 -3.43 20.24
N LYS A 294 -5.54 -4.13 20.35
CA LYS A 294 -5.69 -5.23 21.31
C LYS A 294 -4.74 -6.39 21.01
N VAL A 295 -4.57 -6.75 19.72
CA VAL A 295 -3.78 -7.92 19.29
C VAL A 295 -2.29 -7.61 19.33
N TYR A 296 -1.87 -6.49 18.75
CA TYR A 296 -0.46 -6.16 18.54
C TYR A 296 0.12 -5.20 19.58
N LYS A 297 -0.70 -4.64 20.49
CA LYS A 297 -0.29 -3.63 21.49
C LYS A 297 0.29 -2.36 20.85
N ASP A 298 -0.21 -2.01 19.68
CA ASP A 298 0.19 -0.90 18.84
C ASP A 298 -1.04 -0.08 18.45
N ASP A 299 -0.94 1.24 18.44
CA ASP A 299 -2.02 2.17 18.11
C ASP A 299 -2.34 2.25 16.60
N CYS A 300 -1.74 1.38 15.79
CA CYS A 300 -1.88 1.38 14.33
C CYS A 300 -1.52 2.75 13.73
N LYS A 301 -0.33 3.27 14.06
CA LYS A 301 0.15 4.59 13.60
C LYS A 301 0.27 4.68 12.08
N GLU A 302 0.29 3.52 11.42
CA GLU A 302 0.25 3.36 9.95
C GLU A 302 -1.14 2.93 9.48
N PHE A 303 -2.18 3.56 10.00
CA PHE A 303 -3.57 3.18 9.76
C PHE A 303 -3.95 3.19 8.27
N VAL A 304 -3.33 4.05 7.46
CA VAL A 304 -3.58 4.13 6.01
C VAL A 304 -3.14 2.85 5.31
N ASN A 305 -1.85 2.52 5.44
CA ASN A 305 -1.28 1.31 4.87
C ASN A 305 -1.99 0.06 5.42
N GLY A 306 -2.29 0.08 6.72
CA GLY A 306 -3.07 -0.98 7.37
C GLY A 306 -4.46 -1.17 6.74
N THR A 307 -5.18 -0.08 6.47
CA THR A 307 -6.50 -0.12 5.82
C THR A 307 -6.40 -0.69 4.41
N MET A 308 -5.46 -0.20 3.61
CA MET A 308 -5.27 -0.67 2.24
C MET A 308 -4.88 -2.16 2.20
N ALA A 309 -4.02 -2.61 3.11
CA ALA A 309 -3.64 -4.02 3.23
C ALA A 309 -4.80 -4.92 3.66
N TYR A 310 -5.61 -4.46 4.61
CA TYR A 310 -6.80 -5.15 5.09
C TYR A 310 -7.79 -5.38 3.94
N ASP A 311 -8.12 -4.31 3.22
CA ASP A 311 -9.06 -4.37 2.12
C ASP A 311 -8.51 -5.08 0.87
N ALA A 312 -7.21 -4.93 0.56
CA ALA A 312 -6.55 -5.70 -0.51
C ALA A 312 -6.62 -7.20 -0.26
N THR A 313 -6.50 -7.61 1.01
CA THR A 313 -6.61 -9.03 1.38
C THR A 313 -8.02 -9.56 1.17
N TYR A 314 -9.04 -8.79 1.55
CA TYR A 314 -10.44 -9.15 1.27
C TYR A 314 -10.76 -9.18 -0.22
N TRP A 315 -10.27 -8.19 -0.99
CA TRP A 315 -10.45 -8.16 -2.44
C TRP A 315 -9.83 -9.38 -3.13
N LEU A 316 -8.60 -9.73 -2.76
CA LEU A 316 -7.96 -10.94 -3.30
C LEU A 316 -8.75 -12.20 -2.97
N VAL A 317 -9.22 -12.33 -1.75
CA VAL A 317 -10.02 -13.49 -1.32
C VAL A 317 -11.36 -13.55 -2.05
N ASP A 318 -12.02 -12.42 -2.24
CA ASP A 318 -13.23 -12.33 -3.07
C ASP A 318 -12.95 -12.80 -4.51
N ALA A 319 -11.85 -12.33 -5.10
CA ALA A 319 -11.43 -12.74 -6.44
C ALA A 319 -11.15 -14.26 -6.53
N ILE A 320 -10.49 -14.85 -5.52
CA ILE A 320 -10.27 -16.31 -5.46
C ILE A 320 -11.60 -17.06 -5.38
N LYS A 321 -12.56 -16.58 -4.59
CA LYS A 321 -13.90 -17.18 -4.49
C LYS A 321 -14.66 -17.12 -5.83
N ARG A 322 -14.66 -15.95 -6.49
CA ARG A 322 -15.30 -15.77 -7.80
C ARG A 322 -14.63 -16.60 -8.90
N ALA A 323 -13.31 -16.76 -8.84
CA ALA A 323 -12.57 -17.61 -9.75
C ALA A 323 -12.85 -19.11 -9.57
N GLY A 324 -13.33 -19.53 -8.39
CA GLY A 324 -13.56 -20.93 -8.04
C GLY A 324 -12.29 -21.78 -7.89
N LYS A 325 -11.12 -21.19 -8.09
CA LYS A 325 -9.80 -21.84 -8.00
C LYS A 325 -8.69 -20.86 -7.65
N ALA A 326 -7.63 -21.36 -7.00
CA ALA A 326 -6.49 -20.57 -6.58
C ALA A 326 -5.35 -20.62 -7.63
N GLU A 327 -5.63 -20.15 -8.83
CA GLU A 327 -4.69 -20.10 -9.96
C GLU A 327 -4.54 -18.67 -10.47
N GLY A 328 -3.30 -18.22 -10.68
CA GLY A 328 -2.99 -16.84 -11.05
C GLY A 328 -3.83 -16.26 -12.19
N PRO A 329 -3.93 -16.91 -13.37
CA PRO A 329 -4.73 -16.38 -14.48
C PRO A 329 -6.22 -16.23 -14.16
N ALA A 330 -6.79 -17.19 -13.42
CA ALA A 330 -8.21 -17.14 -13.03
C ALA A 330 -8.46 -16.02 -12.00
N ILE A 331 -7.54 -15.85 -11.04
CA ILE A 331 -7.60 -14.78 -10.05
C ILE A 331 -7.47 -13.41 -10.75
N ALA A 332 -6.51 -13.26 -11.68
CA ALA A 332 -6.33 -12.02 -12.43
C ALA A 332 -7.63 -11.63 -13.17
N LYS A 333 -8.26 -12.60 -13.86
CA LYS A 333 -9.54 -12.37 -14.54
C LYS A 333 -10.66 -11.96 -13.58
N ALA A 334 -10.70 -12.56 -12.39
CA ALA A 334 -11.66 -12.20 -11.36
C ALA A 334 -11.39 -10.79 -10.79
N LEU A 335 -10.13 -10.39 -10.62
CA LEU A 335 -9.75 -9.03 -10.21
C LEU A 335 -10.19 -8.00 -11.26
N GLU A 336 -9.92 -8.21 -12.54
CA GLU A 336 -10.31 -7.34 -13.65
C GLU A 336 -11.83 -7.09 -13.71
N THR A 337 -12.63 -8.07 -13.32
CA THR A 337 -14.10 -8.00 -13.39
C THR A 337 -14.75 -7.57 -12.07
N THR A 338 -13.98 -7.06 -11.11
CA THR A 338 -14.51 -6.57 -9.83
C THR A 338 -15.42 -5.37 -10.05
N LYS A 339 -16.65 -5.44 -9.52
CA LYS A 339 -17.63 -4.36 -9.64
C LYS A 339 -18.43 -4.23 -8.34
N ASN A 340 -18.50 -3.02 -7.82
CA ASN A 340 -19.28 -2.66 -6.62
C ASN A 340 -18.98 -3.55 -5.40
N LEU A 341 -17.73 -4.03 -5.25
CA LEU A 341 -17.33 -4.82 -4.09
C LEU A 341 -17.31 -3.93 -2.84
N LYS A 342 -18.13 -4.27 -1.87
CA LYS A 342 -18.15 -3.59 -0.57
C LYS A 342 -16.97 -4.04 0.27
N LEU A 343 -16.09 -3.12 0.58
CA LEU A 343 -14.99 -3.26 1.51
C LEU A 343 -15.28 -2.50 2.81
N ASN A 344 -14.37 -2.49 3.76
CA ASN A 344 -14.67 -1.90 5.07
C ASN A 344 -14.70 -0.37 5.03
N HIS A 345 -13.80 0.27 4.27
CA HIS A 345 -13.77 1.73 4.17
C HIS A 345 -14.35 2.26 2.85
N ALA A 346 -14.49 1.42 1.81
CA ALA A 346 -14.88 1.87 0.47
C ALA A 346 -15.69 0.83 -0.32
N THR A 347 -16.18 1.25 -1.47
CA THR A 347 -16.74 0.36 -2.49
C THR A 347 -15.81 0.35 -3.69
N LEU A 348 -15.28 -0.84 -4.04
CA LEU A 348 -14.33 -1.02 -5.11
C LEU A 348 -15.01 -1.42 -6.43
N THR A 349 -14.69 -0.70 -7.48
CA THR A 349 -14.95 -1.11 -8.87
C THR A 349 -13.65 -0.99 -9.65
N MET A 350 -13.28 -2.04 -10.36
CA MET A 350 -12.07 -2.02 -11.18
C MET A 350 -12.27 -1.10 -12.38
N ASP A 351 -11.31 -0.21 -12.61
CA ASP A 351 -11.22 0.59 -13.82
C ASP A 351 -10.64 -0.28 -14.94
N PRO A 352 -11.33 -0.49 -16.04
CA PRO A 352 -10.85 -1.33 -17.15
C PRO A 352 -9.80 -0.65 -18.03
N ALA A 353 -9.43 0.60 -17.73
CA ALA A 353 -8.65 1.54 -18.56
C ALA A 353 -7.52 0.95 -19.38
#